data_9c3091d4f0c22982ed5f887c72e15f9e
#
_entry.id   9c3091d4f0c22982ed5f887c72e15f9e
#
_cell.length_a   1.000
_cell.length_b   1.000
_cell.length_c   1.000
_cell.angle_alpha   90.00
_cell.angle_beta   90.00
_cell.angle_gamma   90.00
#
_symmetry.space_group_name_H-M   'P 1'
#
loop_
_entity.id
_entity.type
_entity.pdbx_description
1 polymer ?
#
loop_
_entity_poly.entity_id
_entity_poly.type
_entity_poly.pdbx_seq_one_letter_code
_entity_poly.pdbx_strand_id
1 'polypeptide(L)'
;MRKAIPFGLQHVLAMFVANLAPVLIVCSAALVRGSGEHLTAAEITQILQCAMFAAGIGTCMQLYPIWKIGSKLPIVMGVSFTFLGSLLIICTNPKLGYEGMIGAVILGGCTVMMFGSIMYEGIKMLKNCEFNDRTMIIVSLSFCIGVGLTQTSGNFFSAFPKEVGDIFNGNAVAGVFVVS
;
A
#
# COMPACT_ATOMS: atom_id res chain seq x y z
N MET A 1 26.05 25.13 6.62
CA MET A 1 24.68 25.57 6.44
C MET A 1 24.34 26.10 5.03
N ARG A 2 25.16 26.96 4.40
CA ARG A 2 24.87 27.53 3.06
C ARG A 2 24.66 26.49 1.92
N LYS A 3 25.28 25.30 1.97
CA LYS A 3 25.10 24.25 0.96
C LYS A 3 23.87 23.37 1.20
N ALA A 4 23.35 23.31 2.43
CA ALA A 4 22.19 22.47 2.76
C ALA A 4 20.88 23.03 2.24
N ILE A 5 20.75 24.36 2.14
CA ILE A 5 19.53 25.03 1.68
C ILE A 5 19.18 24.68 0.22
N PRO A 6 20.09 24.81 -0.77
CA PRO A 6 19.77 24.45 -2.15
C PRO A 6 19.48 22.94 -2.33
N PHE A 7 20.13 22.06 -1.61
CA PHE A 7 19.81 20.63 -1.64
C PHE A 7 18.44 20.32 -1.04
N GLY A 8 18.08 20.97 0.07
CA GLY A 8 16.76 20.87 0.66
C GLY A 8 15.66 21.36 -0.28
N LEU A 9 15.87 22.50 -0.93
CA LEU A 9 14.92 23.05 -1.90
C LEU A 9 14.73 22.15 -3.11
N GLN A 10 15.84 21.61 -3.65
CA GLN A 10 15.81 20.65 -4.75
C GLN A 10 15.01 19.38 -4.37
N HIS A 11 15.18 18.88 -3.15
CA HIS A 11 14.46 17.71 -2.66
C HIS A 11 12.97 17.97 -2.53
N VAL A 12 12.58 19.13 -1.99
CA VAL A 12 11.18 19.54 -1.89
C VAL A 12 10.53 19.68 -3.25
N LEU A 13 11.20 20.29 -4.23
CA LEU A 13 10.67 20.44 -5.59
C LEU A 13 10.50 19.10 -6.30
N ALA A 14 11.48 18.18 -6.17
CA ALA A 14 11.40 16.85 -6.75
C ALA A 14 10.22 16.05 -6.15
N MET A 15 10.03 16.11 -4.83
CA MET A 15 8.95 15.42 -4.15
C MET A 15 7.58 16.04 -4.42
N PHE A 16 7.52 17.35 -4.63
CA PHE A 16 6.29 18.04 -5.03
C PHE A 16 5.73 17.46 -6.34
N VAL A 17 6.58 17.37 -7.36
CA VAL A 17 6.19 16.80 -8.66
C VAL A 17 5.83 15.31 -8.54
N ALA A 18 6.61 14.54 -7.78
CA ALA A 18 6.36 13.11 -7.57
C ALA A 18 5.02 12.83 -6.88
N ASN A 19 4.59 13.69 -5.96
CA ASN A 19 3.30 13.54 -5.29
C ASN A 19 2.10 14.00 -6.14
N LEU A 20 2.29 15.01 -7.00
CA LEU A 20 1.23 15.51 -7.88
C LEU A 20 0.87 14.54 -9.00
N ALA A 21 1.87 13.90 -9.60
CA ALA A 21 1.68 13.07 -10.78
C ALA A 21 0.67 11.92 -10.58
N PRO A 22 0.77 11.06 -9.55
CA PRO A 22 -0.19 9.98 -9.37
C PRO A 22 -1.62 10.47 -9.08
N VAL A 23 -1.75 11.57 -8.32
CA VAL A 23 -3.06 12.16 -8.02
C VAL A 23 -3.71 12.72 -9.28
N LEU A 24 -2.95 13.43 -10.13
CA LEU A 24 -3.43 13.94 -11.41
C LEU A 24 -3.89 12.83 -12.33
N ILE A 25 -3.10 11.77 -12.49
CA ILE A 25 -3.43 10.63 -13.36
C ILE A 25 -4.74 9.97 -12.91
N VAL A 26 -4.89 9.74 -11.60
CA VAL A 26 -6.12 9.13 -11.06
C VAL A 26 -7.32 10.05 -11.23
N CYS A 27 -7.21 11.33 -10.86
CA CYS A 27 -8.31 12.28 -10.94
C CYS A 27 -8.75 12.54 -12.38
N SER A 28 -7.81 12.59 -13.34
CA SER A 28 -8.15 12.79 -14.76
C SER A 28 -8.90 11.60 -15.37
N ALA A 29 -8.68 10.40 -14.86
CA ALA A 29 -9.35 9.18 -15.31
C ALA A 29 -10.62 8.86 -14.48
N ALA A 30 -10.80 9.48 -13.34
CA ALA A 30 -11.89 9.18 -12.41
C ALA A 30 -13.24 9.65 -12.98
N LEU A 31 -14.24 8.77 -12.78
CA LEU A 31 -15.64 9.03 -13.10
C LEU A 31 -16.42 9.39 -11.83
N VAL A 32 -17.40 10.26 -11.96
CA VAL A 32 -18.36 10.54 -10.90
C VAL A 32 -19.37 9.38 -10.84
N ARG A 33 -19.64 8.90 -9.66
CA ARG A 33 -20.55 7.77 -9.45
C ARG A 33 -21.97 8.09 -9.97
N GLY A 34 -22.44 7.25 -10.88
CA GLY A 34 -23.81 7.30 -11.38
C GLY A 34 -24.04 8.24 -12.57
N SER A 35 -23.19 9.23 -12.81
CA SER A 35 -23.30 10.11 -13.97
C SER A 35 -22.45 9.62 -15.15
N GLY A 36 -21.35 8.91 -14.86
CA GLY A 36 -20.38 8.53 -15.88
C GLY A 36 -19.58 9.71 -16.44
N GLU A 37 -19.72 10.89 -15.87
CA GLU A 37 -18.97 12.08 -16.23
C GLU A 37 -17.61 12.09 -15.53
N HIS A 38 -16.63 12.74 -16.13
CA HIS A 38 -15.33 12.98 -15.51
C HIS A 38 -15.41 14.11 -14.50
N LEU A 39 -14.48 14.08 -13.54
CA LEU A 39 -14.31 15.18 -12.59
C LEU A 39 -14.01 16.49 -13.29
N THR A 40 -14.62 17.57 -12.83
CA THR A 40 -14.36 18.93 -13.33
C THR A 40 -12.96 19.42 -12.95
N ALA A 41 -12.41 20.32 -13.74
CA ALA A 41 -11.09 20.91 -13.46
C ALA A 41 -11.01 21.58 -12.08
N ALA A 42 -12.12 22.16 -11.60
CA ALA A 42 -12.20 22.76 -10.27
C ALA A 42 -12.09 21.71 -9.15
N GLU A 43 -12.80 20.60 -9.28
CA GLU A 43 -12.75 19.48 -8.33
C GLU A 43 -11.36 18.84 -8.30
N ILE A 44 -10.75 18.61 -9.46
CA ILE A 44 -9.39 18.08 -9.56
C ILE A 44 -8.40 19.01 -8.83
N THR A 45 -8.51 20.32 -9.03
CA THR A 45 -7.65 21.30 -8.35
C THR A 45 -7.82 21.24 -6.83
N GLN A 46 -9.06 21.14 -6.37
CA GLN A 46 -9.36 21.04 -4.93
C GLN A 46 -8.80 19.76 -4.31
N ILE A 47 -8.94 18.62 -5.01
CA ILE A 47 -8.38 17.32 -4.57
C ILE A 47 -6.85 17.40 -4.49
N LEU A 48 -6.20 18.02 -5.48
CA LEU A 48 -4.76 18.21 -5.48
C LEU A 48 -4.29 19.05 -4.29
N GLN A 49 -4.98 20.16 -3.99
CA GLN A 49 -4.67 21.00 -2.85
C GLN A 49 -4.80 20.24 -1.53
N CYS A 50 -5.90 19.49 -1.35
CA CYS A 50 -6.11 18.67 -0.17
C CYS A 50 -5.04 17.58 -0.03
N ALA A 51 -4.68 16.91 -1.13
CA ALA A 51 -3.65 15.87 -1.14
C ALA A 51 -2.28 16.40 -0.74
N MET A 52 -1.90 17.57 -1.27
CA MET A 52 -0.63 18.22 -0.92
C MET A 52 -0.59 18.69 0.54
N PHE A 53 -1.71 19.23 1.03
CA PHE A 53 -1.83 19.64 2.43
C PHE A 53 -1.71 18.45 3.38
N ALA A 54 -2.41 17.35 3.08
CA ALA A 54 -2.35 16.11 3.84
C ALA A 54 -0.94 15.49 3.82
N ALA A 55 -0.28 15.49 2.67
CA ALA A 55 1.10 15.02 2.54
C ALA A 55 2.08 15.84 3.39
N GLY A 56 1.89 17.16 3.44
CA GLY A 56 2.66 18.08 4.29
C GLY A 56 2.49 17.78 5.77
N ILE A 57 1.24 17.64 6.24
CA ILE A 57 0.94 17.29 7.64
C ILE A 57 1.54 15.92 7.98
N GLY A 58 1.32 14.91 7.12
CA GLY A 58 1.86 13.56 7.31
C GLY A 58 3.38 13.55 7.41
N THR A 59 4.06 14.32 6.57
CA THR A 59 5.52 14.48 6.60
C THR A 59 6.00 15.15 7.89
N CYS A 60 5.30 16.20 8.34
CA CYS A 60 5.63 16.85 9.62
C CYS A 60 5.44 15.90 10.81
N MET A 61 4.36 15.12 10.83
CA MET A 61 4.12 14.12 11.88
C MET A 61 5.17 13.00 11.86
N GLN A 62 5.66 12.64 10.68
CA GLN A 62 6.72 11.64 10.54
C GLN A 62 8.06 12.14 11.05
N LEU A 63 8.38 13.41 10.77
CA LEU A 63 9.64 14.05 11.16
C LEU A 63 9.66 14.44 12.64
N TYR A 64 8.55 15.01 13.12
CA TYR A 64 8.36 15.42 14.51
C TYR A 64 7.30 14.52 15.17
N PRO A 65 7.71 13.39 15.75
CA PRO A 65 6.74 12.44 16.28
C PRO A 65 5.92 13.09 17.40
N ILE A 66 4.61 13.03 17.24
CA ILE A 66 3.66 13.42 18.25
C ILE A 66 3.25 12.17 19.03
N TRP A 67 3.61 12.13 20.30
CA TRP A 67 3.32 11.03 21.21
C TRP A 67 4.02 9.72 20.78
N LYS A 68 3.30 8.77 20.14
CA LYS A 68 3.80 7.47 19.66
C LYS A 68 3.76 7.34 18.14
N ILE A 69 3.36 8.39 17.42
CA ILE A 69 3.19 8.40 15.98
C ILE A 69 4.37 9.16 15.35
N GLY A 70 5.04 8.53 14.42
CA GLY A 70 6.20 9.09 13.71
C GLY A 70 7.49 8.33 14.02
N SER A 71 8.32 8.11 13.00
CA SER A 71 9.55 7.31 13.11
C SER A 71 10.82 8.15 13.27
N LYS A 72 10.74 9.49 13.27
CA LYS A 72 11.87 10.44 13.23
C LYS A 72 12.75 10.31 11.99
N LEU A 73 12.20 9.70 10.92
CA LEU A 73 12.93 9.56 9.68
C LEU A 73 12.54 10.68 8.72
N PRO A 74 13.47 11.27 7.98
CA PRO A 74 13.21 12.31 6.98
C PRO A 74 12.61 11.68 5.70
N ILE A 75 11.42 11.11 5.83
CA ILE A 75 10.67 10.50 4.72
C ILE A 75 9.49 11.40 4.41
N VAL A 76 9.36 11.79 3.14
CA VAL A 76 8.21 12.54 2.65
C VAL A 76 7.05 11.58 2.42
N MET A 77 5.91 11.87 3.05
CA MET A 77 4.67 11.10 2.86
C MET A 77 3.95 11.58 1.59
N GLY A 78 3.44 10.65 0.82
CA GLY A 78 2.72 10.97 -0.41
C GLY A 78 2.06 9.74 -1.03
N VAL A 79 1.38 9.95 -2.15
CA VAL A 79 0.72 8.88 -2.89
C VAL A 79 1.76 8.07 -3.67
N SER A 80 1.76 6.76 -3.49
CA SER A 80 2.69 5.88 -4.19
C SER A 80 2.15 5.45 -5.56
N PHE A 81 3.02 5.47 -6.57
CA PHE A 81 2.74 4.91 -7.90
C PHE A 81 2.36 3.43 -7.89
N THR A 82 2.77 2.69 -6.86
CA THR A 82 2.46 1.26 -6.71
C THR A 82 0.95 0.99 -6.68
N PHE A 83 0.17 1.91 -6.11
CA PHE A 83 -1.29 1.77 -6.01
C PHE A 83 -2.04 2.31 -7.23
N LEU A 84 -1.35 2.96 -8.18
CA LEU A 84 -1.96 3.64 -9.31
C LEU A 84 -2.86 2.70 -10.13
N GLY A 85 -2.38 1.51 -10.46
CA GLY A 85 -3.15 0.52 -11.22
C GLY A 85 -4.46 0.11 -10.54
N SER A 86 -4.39 -0.18 -9.24
CA SER A 86 -5.57 -0.55 -8.46
C SER A 86 -6.57 0.61 -8.32
N LEU A 87 -6.07 1.81 -8.10
CA LEU A 87 -6.90 3.01 -8.01
C LEU A 87 -7.60 3.34 -9.33
N LEU A 88 -6.90 3.19 -10.47
CA LEU A 88 -7.47 3.40 -11.80
C LEU A 88 -8.61 2.42 -12.09
N ILE A 89 -8.44 1.14 -11.79
CA ILE A 89 -9.48 0.12 -12.00
C ILE A 89 -10.76 0.48 -11.22
N ILE A 90 -10.62 0.99 -10.01
CA ILE A 90 -11.77 1.35 -9.17
C ILE A 90 -12.42 2.65 -9.63
N CYS A 91 -11.62 3.71 -9.89
CA CYS A 91 -12.15 5.03 -10.21
C CYS A 91 -12.74 5.14 -11.62
N THR A 92 -12.34 4.27 -12.56
CA THR A 92 -12.92 4.20 -13.92
C THR A 92 -14.17 3.33 -13.99
N ASN A 93 -14.54 2.64 -12.92
CA ASN A 93 -15.77 1.85 -12.91
C ASN A 93 -16.99 2.77 -12.69
N PRO A 94 -17.98 2.80 -13.62
CA PRO A 94 -19.13 3.69 -13.51
C PRO A 94 -20.00 3.47 -12.26
N LYS A 95 -19.95 2.27 -11.65
CA LYS A 95 -20.69 1.95 -10.42
C LYS A 95 -20.01 2.42 -9.16
N LEU A 96 -18.69 2.51 -9.16
CA LEU A 96 -17.89 2.86 -7.98
C LEU A 96 -17.42 4.33 -8.05
N GLY A 97 -16.83 4.72 -9.17
CA GLY A 97 -16.35 6.06 -9.42
C GLY A 97 -15.31 6.53 -8.40
N TYR A 98 -15.15 7.84 -8.32
CA TYR A 98 -14.24 8.50 -7.36
C TYR A 98 -14.61 8.22 -5.90
N GLU A 99 -15.91 8.23 -5.57
CA GLU A 99 -16.39 7.98 -4.21
C GLU A 99 -16.10 6.55 -3.75
N GLY A 100 -16.31 5.58 -4.63
CA GLY A 100 -15.96 4.18 -4.36
C GLY A 100 -14.45 3.99 -4.18
N MET A 101 -13.63 4.74 -4.90
CA MET A 101 -12.18 4.74 -4.73
C MET A 101 -11.77 5.27 -3.36
N ILE A 102 -12.37 6.38 -2.88
CA ILE A 102 -12.10 6.90 -1.54
C ILE A 102 -12.45 5.86 -0.47
N GLY A 103 -13.62 5.23 -0.59
CA GLY A 103 -14.04 4.15 0.31
C GLY A 103 -13.04 3.00 0.34
N ALA A 104 -12.57 2.56 -0.82
CA ALA A 104 -11.58 1.49 -0.95
C ALA A 104 -10.22 1.87 -0.33
N VAL A 105 -9.77 3.11 -0.47
CA VAL A 105 -8.54 3.61 0.14
C VAL A 105 -8.64 3.62 1.66
N ILE A 106 -9.75 4.08 2.22
CA ILE A 106 -9.98 4.09 3.67
C ILE A 106 -10.00 2.66 4.22
N LEU A 107 -10.75 1.77 3.58
CA LEU A 107 -10.82 0.36 3.97
C LEU A 107 -9.46 -0.33 3.86
N GLY A 108 -8.75 -0.10 2.74
CA GLY A 108 -7.41 -0.62 2.51
C GLY A 108 -6.41 -0.12 3.55
N GLY A 109 -6.46 1.15 3.92
CA GLY A 109 -5.64 1.73 4.98
C GLY A 109 -5.86 1.05 6.34
N CYS A 110 -7.10 0.83 6.73
CA CYS A 110 -7.45 0.09 7.95
C CYS A 110 -6.94 -1.35 7.90
N THR A 111 -7.08 -2.01 6.75
CA THR A 111 -6.59 -3.38 6.55
C THR A 111 -5.08 -3.47 6.68
N VAL A 112 -4.34 -2.54 6.05
CA VAL A 112 -2.87 -2.48 6.17
C VAL A 112 -2.43 -2.26 7.62
N MET A 113 -3.12 -1.43 8.38
CA MET A 113 -2.81 -1.23 9.81
C MET A 113 -3.02 -2.51 10.63
N MET A 114 -4.12 -3.25 10.37
CA MET A 114 -4.38 -4.53 11.03
C MET A 114 -3.32 -5.57 10.69
N PHE A 115 -3.03 -5.77 9.41
CA PHE A 115 -2.02 -6.74 8.97
C PHE A 115 -0.61 -6.34 9.39
N GLY A 116 -0.29 -5.05 9.41
CA GLY A 116 0.95 -4.51 9.93
C GLY A 116 1.18 -4.86 11.41
N SER A 117 0.12 -4.82 12.22
CA SER A 117 0.18 -5.22 13.63
C SER A 117 0.45 -6.72 13.78
N ILE A 118 -0.19 -7.55 12.97
CA ILE A 118 0.04 -9.01 12.97
C ILE A 118 1.47 -9.32 12.54
N MET A 119 1.96 -8.66 11.49
CA MET A 119 3.35 -8.80 11.02
C MET A 119 4.36 -8.40 12.09
N TYR A 120 4.09 -7.31 12.83
CA TYR A 120 4.93 -6.86 13.94
C TYR A 120 5.01 -7.90 15.05
N GLU A 121 3.88 -8.49 15.45
CA GLU A 121 3.86 -9.56 16.45
C GLU A 121 4.63 -10.81 15.97
N GLY A 122 4.52 -11.16 14.68
CA GLY A 122 5.31 -12.23 14.06
C GLY A 122 6.82 -11.98 14.16
N ILE A 123 7.27 -10.77 13.81
CA ILE A 123 8.69 -10.38 13.94
C ILE A 123 9.15 -10.41 15.40
N LYS A 124 8.30 -10.01 16.34
CA LYS A 124 8.59 -10.04 17.76
C LYS A 124 8.74 -11.47 18.29
N MET A 125 7.96 -12.40 17.79
CA MET A 125 8.10 -13.82 18.09
C MET A 125 9.44 -14.37 17.57
N LEU A 126 9.82 -14.02 16.35
CA LEU A 126 11.10 -14.42 15.75
C LEU A 126 12.31 -13.91 16.56
N LYS A 127 12.22 -12.72 17.16
CA LYS A 127 13.28 -12.16 18.00
C LYS A 127 13.62 -13.05 19.23
N ASN A 128 12.65 -13.81 19.72
CA ASN A 128 12.82 -14.68 20.89
C ASN A 128 13.31 -16.10 20.52
N CYS A 129 13.45 -16.40 19.22
CA CYS A 129 13.96 -17.68 18.74
C CYS A 129 15.49 -17.64 18.66
N GLU A 130 16.15 -18.67 19.14
CA GLU A 130 17.57 -18.88 18.87
C GLU A 130 17.74 -19.23 17.37
N PHE A 131 18.48 -18.40 16.64
CA PHE A 131 18.78 -18.60 15.24
C PHE A 131 19.87 -19.66 15.07
N ASN A 132 19.49 -20.91 15.19
CA ASN A 132 20.31 -22.06 14.78
C ASN A 132 20.04 -22.35 13.31
N ASP A 133 20.95 -23.04 12.63
CA ASP A 133 20.83 -23.42 11.20
C ASP A 133 19.48 -24.10 10.89
N ARG A 134 19.00 -24.93 11.81
CA ARG A 134 17.70 -25.60 11.71
C ARG A 134 16.54 -24.60 11.71
N THR A 135 16.53 -23.65 12.64
CA THR A 135 15.48 -22.63 12.76
C THR A 135 15.48 -21.71 11.54
N MET A 136 16.68 -21.37 11.03
CA MET A 136 16.83 -20.54 9.84
C MET A 136 16.25 -21.20 8.60
N ILE A 137 16.47 -22.51 8.41
CA ILE A 137 15.90 -23.28 7.30
C ILE A 137 14.38 -23.34 7.39
N ILE A 138 13.82 -23.60 8.59
CA ILE A 138 12.38 -23.68 8.81
C ILE A 138 11.70 -22.35 8.49
N VAL A 139 12.22 -21.25 9.03
CA VAL A 139 11.67 -19.89 8.81
C VAL A 139 11.77 -19.50 7.34
N SER A 140 12.91 -19.73 6.70
CA SER A 140 13.11 -19.41 5.27
C SER A 140 12.18 -20.22 4.38
N LEU A 141 12.03 -21.52 4.64
CA LEU A 141 11.17 -22.39 3.85
C LEU A 141 9.69 -22.02 4.02
N SER A 142 9.25 -21.78 5.26
CA SER A 142 7.86 -21.35 5.55
C SER A 142 7.53 -20.03 4.88
N PHE A 143 8.46 -19.08 4.90
CA PHE A 143 8.28 -17.77 4.25
C PHE A 143 8.25 -17.89 2.72
N CYS A 144 9.16 -18.67 2.13
CA CYS A 144 9.19 -18.90 0.69
C CYS A 144 7.93 -19.62 0.18
N ILE A 145 7.45 -20.63 0.90
CA ILE A 145 6.22 -21.34 0.53
C ILE A 145 5.01 -20.43 0.71
N GLY A 146 4.90 -19.72 1.83
CA GLY A 146 3.78 -18.82 2.10
C GLY A 146 3.66 -17.70 1.06
N VAL A 147 4.76 -16.99 0.78
CA VAL A 147 4.78 -15.93 -0.25
C VAL A 147 4.63 -16.53 -1.64
N GLY A 148 5.28 -17.65 -1.93
CA GLY A 148 5.20 -18.33 -3.23
C GLY A 148 3.77 -18.71 -3.58
N LEU A 149 3.01 -19.29 -2.65
CA LEU A 149 1.61 -19.68 -2.86
C LEU A 149 0.69 -18.47 -3.11
N THR A 150 0.97 -17.33 -2.50
CA THR A 150 0.17 -16.11 -2.74
C THR A 150 0.46 -15.46 -4.09
N GLN A 151 1.64 -15.69 -4.66
CA GLN A 151 2.05 -15.13 -5.96
C GLN A 151 1.72 -16.04 -7.14
N THR A 152 1.34 -17.30 -6.88
CA THR A 152 0.94 -18.22 -7.96
C THR A 152 -0.40 -17.80 -8.54
N SER A 153 -0.44 -17.54 -9.84
CA SER A 153 -1.68 -17.29 -10.58
C SER A 153 -2.56 -18.55 -10.56
N GLY A 154 -3.88 -18.39 -10.52
CA GLY A 154 -4.88 -19.46 -10.42
C GLY A 154 -4.72 -20.59 -11.47
N ASN A 155 -3.97 -20.37 -12.53
CA ASN A 155 -3.67 -21.39 -13.56
C ASN A 155 -2.62 -22.42 -13.12
N PHE A 156 -1.82 -22.15 -12.10
CA PHE A 156 -0.81 -23.11 -11.63
C PHE A 156 -1.45 -24.38 -11.06
N PHE A 157 -2.55 -24.23 -10.34
CA PHE A 157 -3.26 -25.36 -9.73
C PHE A 157 -4.25 -26.05 -10.67
N SER A 158 -4.44 -25.55 -11.91
CA SER A 158 -5.33 -26.18 -12.90
C SER A 158 -4.85 -27.55 -13.39
N ALA A 159 -3.57 -27.85 -13.23
CA ALA A 159 -2.99 -29.15 -13.54
C ALA A 159 -3.25 -30.24 -12.47
N PHE A 160 -3.75 -29.86 -11.30
CA PHE A 160 -4.07 -30.77 -10.19
C PHE A 160 -5.57 -31.13 -10.20
N PRO A 161 -5.96 -32.26 -9.56
CA PRO A 161 -7.38 -32.58 -9.35
C PRO A 161 -8.13 -31.42 -8.71
N LYS A 162 -9.40 -31.21 -9.11
CA LYS A 162 -10.21 -30.04 -8.67
C LYS A 162 -10.26 -29.88 -7.15
N GLU A 163 -10.32 -30.98 -6.40
CA GLU A 163 -10.37 -30.96 -4.94
C GLU A 163 -9.09 -30.38 -4.32
N VAL A 164 -7.94 -30.64 -4.92
CA VAL A 164 -6.65 -30.09 -4.49
C VAL A 164 -6.53 -28.61 -4.93
N GLY A 165 -6.98 -28.30 -6.14
CA GLY A 165 -6.99 -26.93 -6.66
C GLY A 165 -7.86 -25.99 -5.81
N ASP A 166 -9.05 -26.43 -5.40
CA ASP A 166 -9.97 -25.63 -4.59
C ASP A 166 -9.43 -25.36 -3.17
N ILE A 167 -8.68 -26.33 -2.61
CA ILE A 167 -8.02 -26.16 -1.32
C ILE A 167 -6.89 -25.12 -1.43
N PHE A 168 -6.05 -25.22 -2.46
CA PHE A 168 -4.87 -24.35 -2.62
C PHE A 168 -5.18 -22.97 -3.26
N ASN A 169 -6.29 -22.81 -3.97
CA ASN A 169 -6.76 -21.51 -4.45
C ASN A 169 -7.35 -20.63 -3.32
N GLY A 170 -7.67 -21.22 -2.18
CA GLY A 170 -8.08 -20.46 -1.00
C GLY A 170 -6.86 -19.81 -0.33
N ASN A 171 -6.83 -18.46 -0.25
CA ASN A 171 -5.79 -17.70 0.45
C ASN A 171 -5.56 -18.13 1.92
N ALA A 172 -6.48 -18.91 2.48
CA ALA A 172 -6.39 -19.44 3.84
C ALA A 172 -5.27 -20.47 4.02
N VAL A 173 -4.95 -21.24 2.97
CA VAL A 173 -3.93 -22.30 3.06
C VAL A 173 -2.52 -21.73 3.11
N ALA A 174 -2.26 -20.63 2.41
CA ALA A 174 -0.99 -19.91 2.50
C ALA A 174 -0.72 -19.45 3.95
N GLY A 175 -1.77 -19.03 4.67
CA GLY A 175 -1.68 -18.64 6.07
C GLY A 175 -1.36 -19.81 7.01
N VAL A 176 -1.94 -20.98 6.78
CA VAL A 176 -1.70 -22.18 7.63
C VAL A 176 -0.25 -22.66 7.51
N PHE A 177 0.34 -22.66 6.31
CA PHE A 177 1.74 -23.04 6.12
C PHE A 177 2.75 -22.08 6.74
N VAL A 178 2.38 -20.83 6.95
CA VAL A 178 3.25 -19.84 7.62
C VAL A 178 3.21 -19.97 9.14
N VAL A 179 2.12 -20.53 9.69
CA VAL A 179 1.88 -20.57 11.16
C VAL A 179 2.28 -21.92 11.77
N SER A 180 2.40 -22.98 10.98
CA SER A 180 2.82 -24.31 11.43
C SER A 180 4.34 -24.50 11.35
#